data_2c23f14ee6b7ce39fd12be0f60b10aba
#
_entry.id   2c23f14ee6b7ce39fd12be0f60b10aba
#
_cell.length_a   1.000
_cell.length_b   1.000
_cell.length_c   1.000
_cell.angle_alpha   90.00
_cell.angle_beta   90.00
_cell.angle_gamma   90.00
#
_symmetry.space_group_name_H-M   'P 1'
#
loop_
_entity.id
_entity.type
_entity.pdbx_description
1 polymer ?
#
loop_
_entity_poly.entity_id
_entity_poly.type
_entity_poly.pdbx_seq_one_letter_code
_entity_poly.pdbx_strand_id
1 'polypeptide(L)'
;MLRYVSGAILLALASSASAQPIKRVGADTSPISASVEVPAGSRLVYVSGTVPDALKPDAPAGSVERFGDTEAQTRSILAKVEKQLQQHGLAMTDVVMMRVFLVAPPGQQRMDFQGMMRGYGAYFGTPQQPHKPARSTMQVAGLVDPGWLVEIEVTAAQKQ
;
A
#
# COMPACT_ATOMS: atom_id res chain seq x y z
N MET A 1 -56.38 11.18 47.10
CA MET A 1 -56.16 10.35 45.91
C MET A 1 -54.79 10.66 45.35
N LEU A 2 -53.81 9.82 45.61
CA LEU A 2 -52.42 10.02 45.19
C LEU A 2 -52.17 9.14 43.94
N ARG A 3 -51.91 9.73 42.79
CA ARG A 3 -51.62 9.02 41.55
C ARG A 3 -50.09 8.82 41.42
N TYR A 4 -49.63 7.58 41.50
CA TYR A 4 -48.28 7.18 41.18
C TYR A 4 -48.13 7.12 39.67
N VAL A 5 -47.21 7.94 39.11
CA VAL A 5 -46.77 7.85 37.72
C VAL A 5 -45.51 6.99 37.72
N SER A 6 -45.66 5.74 37.25
CA SER A 6 -44.51 4.85 37.04
C SER A 6 -43.79 5.24 35.75
N GLY A 7 -42.64 5.88 35.87
CA GLY A 7 -41.74 6.12 34.74
C GLY A 7 -40.96 4.86 34.40
N ALA A 8 -41.20 4.28 33.22
CA ALA A 8 -40.41 3.20 32.70
C ALA A 8 -39.08 3.77 32.11
N ILE A 9 -37.94 3.45 32.72
CA ILE A 9 -36.62 3.78 32.19
C ILE A 9 -36.30 2.73 31.13
N LEU A 10 -36.32 3.13 29.85
CA LEU A 10 -35.79 2.31 28.75
C LEU A 10 -34.24 2.35 28.80
N LEU A 11 -33.61 1.28 29.29
CA LEU A 11 -32.18 1.08 29.13
C LEU A 11 -31.88 0.69 27.66
N ALA A 12 -31.35 1.62 26.89
CA ALA A 12 -30.82 1.32 25.57
C ALA A 12 -29.49 0.55 25.73
N LEU A 13 -29.53 -0.76 25.47
CA LEU A 13 -28.32 -1.59 25.33
C LEU A 13 -27.58 -1.15 24.07
N ALA A 14 -26.56 -0.33 24.23
CA ALA A 14 -25.61 -0.06 23.16
C ALA A 14 -24.83 -1.35 22.88
N SER A 15 -25.22 -2.09 21.83
CA SER A 15 -24.40 -3.18 21.30
C SER A 15 -23.06 -2.58 20.80
N SER A 16 -21.99 -2.80 21.54
CA SER A 16 -20.65 -2.55 21.05
C SER A 16 -20.37 -3.53 19.90
N ALA A 17 -20.58 -3.09 18.67
CA ALA A 17 -20.19 -3.85 17.49
C ALA A 17 -18.66 -4.04 17.57
N SER A 18 -18.22 -5.27 17.85
CA SER A 18 -16.80 -5.61 17.80
C SER A 18 -16.32 -5.34 16.38
N ALA A 19 -15.35 -4.42 16.24
CA ALA A 19 -14.80 -4.06 14.94
C ALA A 19 -14.13 -5.29 14.31
N GLN A 20 -14.64 -5.74 13.16
CA GLN A 20 -14.12 -6.92 12.47
C GLN A 20 -12.69 -6.68 11.95
N PRO A 21 -11.79 -7.69 11.97
CA PRO A 21 -10.43 -7.53 11.45
C PRO A 21 -10.43 -7.43 9.92
N ILE A 22 -9.43 -6.74 9.36
CA ILE A 22 -9.14 -6.79 7.93
C ILE A 22 -8.76 -8.22 7.57
N LYS A 23 -9.53 -8.84 6.65
CA LYS A 23 -9.32 -10.23 6.25
C LYS A 23 -8.53 -10.28 4.93
N ARG A 24 -7.42 -11.02 4.95
CA ARG A 24 -6.58 -11.25 3.78
C ARG A 24 -6.69 -12.71 3.36
N VAL A 25 -6.95 -12.95 2.08
CA VAL A 25 -7.12 -14.30 1.51
C VAL A 25 -6.07 -14.50 0.42
N GLY A 26 -5.40 -15.63 0.42
CA GLY A 26 -4.39 -16.01 -0.56
C GLY A 26 -3.60 -17.21 -0.09
N ALA A 27 -2.81 -17.81 -0.96
CA ALA A 27 -1.89 -18.88 -0.59
C ALA A 27 -0.70 -18.31 0.22
N ASP A 28 -0.22 -19.04 1.22
CA ASP A 28 0.91 -18.61 2.04
C ASP A 28 2.18 -18.38 1.20
N THR A 29 2.36 -19.19 0.16
CA THR A 29 3.48 -19.07 -0.79
C THR A 29 3.34 -17.92 -1.78
N SER A 30 2.14 -17.32 -1.90
CA SER A 30 1.94 -16.17 -2.79
C SER A 30 2.57 -14.91 -2.20
N PRO A 31 3.25 -14.07 -2.99
CA PRO A 31 3.79 -12.79 -2.52
C PRO A 31 2.71 -11.72 -2.31
N ILE A 32 1.48 -11.96 -2.73
CA ILE A 32 0.35 -11.04 -2.63
C ILE A 32 -0.89 -11.76 -2.09
N SER A 33 -1.84 -11.01 -1.53
CA SER A 33 -3.19 -11.52 -1.27
C SER A 33 -3.99 -11.61 -2.57
N ALA A 34 -4.78 -12.68 -2.71
CA ALA A 34 -5.74 -12.80 -3.80
C ALA A 34 -6.89 -11.80 -3.64
N SER A 35 -7.30 -11.55 -2.39
CA SER A 35 -8.27 -10.53 -2.03
C SER A 35 -8.01 -10.01 -0.61
N VAL A 36 -8.47 -8.78 -0.36
CA VAL A 36 -8.49 -8.17 0.97
C VAL A 36 -9.89 -7.62 1.22
N GLU A 37 -10.52 -8.07 2.29
CA GLU A 37 -11.79 -7.56 2.77
C GLU A 37 -11.52 -6.51 3.84
N VAL A 38 -12.02 -5.31 3.60
CA VAL A 38 -11.93 -4.18 4.54
C VAL A 38 -13.31 -3.97 5.16
N PRO A 39 -13.46 -4.11 6.49
CA PRO A 39 -14.75 -3.96 7.16
C PRO A 39 -15.35 -2.56 6.98
N ALA A 40 -16.68 -2.49 6.99
CA ALA A 40 -17.39 -1.21 7.02
C ALA A 40 -16.95 -0.34 8.22
N GLY A 41 -16.88 0.97 8.01
CA GLY A 41 -16.44 1.91 9.04
C GLY A 41 -14.91 2.03 9.20
N SER A 42 -14.11 1.24 8.48
CA SER A 42 -12.66 1.41 8.47
C SER A 42 -12.27 2.77 7.88
N ARG A 43 -11.26 3.41 8.47
CA ARG A 43 -10.62 4.59 7.91
C ARG A 43 -9.73 4.16 6.74
N LEU A 44 -9.87 4.81 5.59
CA LEU A 44 -9.04 4.59 4.41
C LEU A 44 -8.11 5.78 4.17
N VAL A 45 -6.88 5.47 3.78
CA VAL A 45 -5.89 6.44 3.31
C VAL A 45 -5.42 6.02 1.92
N TYR A 46 -5.56 6.93 0.97
CA TYR A 46 -5.09 6.76 -0.40
C TYR A 46 -3.78 7.53 -0.57
N VAL A 47 -2.72 6.82 -0.94
CA VAL A 47 -1.43 7.40 -1.31
C VAL A 47 -1.37 7.44 -2.83
N SER A 48 -1.22 8.64 -3.37
CA SER A 48 -1.09 8.89 -4.81
C SER A 48 0.15 8.23 -5.40
N GLY A 49 0.25 8.23 -6.72
CA GLY A 49 1.43 7.76 -7.44
C GLY A 49 2.70 8.34 -6.84
N THR A 50 3.51 7.45 -6.27
CA THR A 50 4.78 7.78 -5.64
C THR A 50 5.90 7.30 -6.56
N VAL A 51 6.88 8.17 -6.80
CA VAL A 51 8.01 7.98 -7.70
C VAL A 51 9.33 8.04 -6.93
N PRO A 52 10.45 7.49 -7.46
CA PRO A 52 11.70 7.40 -6.73
C PRO A 52 12.33 8.76 -6.47
N ASP A 53 13.12 8.85 -5.41
CA ASP A 53 14.05 9.96 -5.21
C ASP A 53 15.32 9.74 -6.03
N ALA A 54 16.02 10.82 -6.36
CA ALA A 54 17.29 10.72 -7.05
C ALA A 54 18.35 10.03 -6.16
N LEU A 55 18.86 8.91 -6.63
CA LEU A 55 19.97 8.19 -6.00
C LEU A 55 21.32 8.88 -6.28
N LYS A 56 21.48 9.39 -7.51
CA LYS A 56 22.65 10.14 -7.98
C LYS A 56 22.19 11.51 -8.52
N PRO A 57 22.06 12.54 -7.67
CA PRO A 57 21.55 13.86 -8.10
C PRO A 57 22.34 14.53 -9.21
N ASP A 58 23.63 14.19 -9.34
CA ASP A 58 24.53 14.77 -10.35
C ASP A 58 24.49 14.03 -11.71
N ALA A 59 23.82 12.86 -11.78
CA ALA A 59 23.62 12.16 -13.05
C ALA A 59 22.65 12.95 -13.95
N PRO A 60 22.71 12.75 -15.28
CA PRO A 60 21.88 13.47 -16.24
C PRO A 60 20.39 13.43 -15.88
N ALA A 61 19.70 14.56 -16.01
CA ALA A 61 18.26 14.63 -15.84
C ALA A 61 17.57 13.67 -16.81
N GLY A 62 16.51 12.99 -16.34
CA GLY A 62 15.76 12.02 -17.15
C GLY A 62 16.49 10.71 -17.43
N SER A 63 17.64 10.47 -16.83
CA SER A 63 18.37 9.21 -17.00
C SER A 63 18.02 8.20 -15.91
N VAL A 64 17.98 6.92 -16.27
CA VAL A 64 17.80 5.83 -15.30
C VAL A 64 18.96 5.79 -14.29
N GLU A 65 20.18 6.19 -14.70
CA GLU A 65 21.33 6.27 -13.80
C GLU A 65 21.07 7.17 -12.59
N ARG A 66 20.30 8.25 -12.78
CA ARG A 66 19.92 9.19 -11.70
C ARG A 66 19.11 8.52 -10.59
N PHE A 67 18.26 7.57 -10.94
CA PHE A 67 17.30 6.94 -10.01
C PHE A 67 17.63 5.50 -9.66
N GLY A 68 18.59 4.89 -10.38
CA GLY A 68 18.93 3.48 -10.24
C GLY A 68 18.04 2.54 -11.05
N ASP A 69 18.26 1.24 -10.91
CA ASP A 69 17.48 0.20 -11.55
C ASP A 69 16.08 0.03 -10.92
N THR A 70 15.28 -0.86 -11.49
CA THR A 70 13.92 -1.13 -11.03
C THR A 70 13.86 -1.54 -9.56
N GLU A 71 14.84 -2.30 -9.05
CA GLU A 71 14.88 -2.68 -7.64
C GLU A 71 15.15 -1.47 -6.74
N ALA A 72 16.17 -0.67 -7.07
CA ALA A 72 16.53 0.52 -6.31
C ALA A 72 15.39 1.53 -6.28
N GLN A 73 14.73 1.77 -7.42
CA GLN A 73 13.56 2.64 -7.51
C GLN A 73 12.39 2.12 -6.68
N THR A 74 12.10 0.81 -6.73
CA THR A 74 11.03 0.20 -5.91
C THR A 74 11.29 0.41 -4.41
N ARG A 75 12.53 0.19 -3.95
CA ARG A 75 12.91 0.41 -2.55
C ARG A 75 12.77 1.88 -2.14
N SER A 76 13.24 2.81 -2.97
CA SER A 76 13.10 4.25 -2.75
C SER A 76 11.64 4.65 -2.59
N ILE A 77 10.76 4.18 -3.48
CA ILE A 77 9.33 4.47 -3.45
C ILE A 77 8.68 3.90 -2.18
N LEU A 78 8.94 2.64 -1.83
CA LEU A 78 8.32 2.01 -0.67
C LEU A 78 8.76 2.66 0.64
N ALA A 79 10.00 3.13 0.75
CA ALA A 79 10.46 3.95 1.88
C ALA A 79 9.72 5.29 1.98
N LYS A 80 9.37 5.91 0.84
CA LYS A 80 8.56 7.15 0.82
C LYS A 80 7.12 6.85 1.23
N VAL A 81 6.52 5.78 0.69
CA VAL A 81 5.17 5.34 1.06
C VAL A 81 5.07 5.08 2.56
N GLU A 82 6.06 4.41 3.15
CA GLU A 82 6.11 4.18 4.59
C GLU A 82 6.08 5.49 5.38
N LYS A 83 6.90 6.48 5.01
CA LYS A 83 6.90 7.81 5.64
C LYS A 83 5.57 8.55 5.48
N GLN A 84 4.92 8.44 4.31
CA GLN A 84 3.60 9.04 4.07
C GLN A 84 2.53 8.39 4.95
N LEU A 85 2.53 7.06 5.08
CA LEU A 85 1.60 6.34 5.96
C LEU A 85 1.80 6.72 7.42
N GLN A 86 3.06 6.87 7.89
CA GLN A 86 3.39 7.29 9.25
C GLN A 86 2.82 8.66 9.60
N GLN A 87 2.73 9.60 8.65
CA GLN A 87 2.07 10.91 8.86
C GLN A 87 0.59 10.77 9.20
N HIS A 88 -0.03 9.66 8.82
CA HIS A 88 -1.41 9.32 9.13
C HIS A 88 -1.56 8.36 10.32
N GLY A 89 -0.46 8.02 11.01
CA GLY A 89 -0.46 7.03 12.09
C GLY A 89 -0.67 5.59 11.59
N LEU A 90 -0.31 5.33 10.33
CA LEU A 90 -0.40 4.02 9.66
C LEU A 90 1.00 3.46 9.39
N ALA A 91 1.05 2.15 9.13
CA ALA A 91 2.27 1.42 8.79
C ALA A 91 2.09 0.61 7.50
N MET A 92 3.17 0.01 7.00
CA MET A 92 3.13 -0.87 5.83
C MET A 92 2.21 -2.09 6.02
N THR A 93 2.00 -2.52 7.28
CA THR A 93 1.05 -3.58 7.64
C THR A 93 -0.41 -3.24 7.34
N ASP A 94 -0.74 -1.95 7.26
CA ASP A 94 -2.09 -1.43 7.00
C ASP A 94 -2.41 -1.34 5.50
N VAL A 95 -1.41 -1.55 4.62
CA VAL A 95 -1.63 -1.53 3.17
C VAL A 95 -2.53 -2.70 2.77
N VAL A 96 -3.63 -2.39 2.10
CA VAL A 96 -4.64 -3.37 1.65
C VAL A 96 -4.66 -3.55 0.15
N MET A 97 -4.30 -2.51 -0.61
CA MET A 97 -4.23 -2.55 -2.08
C MET A 97 -3.01 -1.78 -2.57
N MET A 98 -2.38 -2.29 -3.64
CA MET A 98 -1.26 -1.67 -4.32
C MET A 98 -1.44 -1.75 -5.83
N ARG A 99 -1.10 -0.67 -6.54
CA ARG A 99 -0.92 -0.67 -7.99
C ARG A 99 0.51 -0.29 -8.29
N VAL A 100 1.13 -1.05 -9.19
CA VAL A 100 2.52 -0.85 -9.61
C VAL A 100 2.54 -0.65 -11.12
N PHE A 101 3.04 0.49 -11.53
CA PHE A 101 3.25 0.84 -12.92
C PHE A 101 4.74 0.73 -13.23
N LEU A 102 5.10 -0.08 -14.22
CA LEU A 102 6.48 -0.33 -14.59
C LEU A 102 6.73 0.09 -16.03
N VAL A 103 7.84 0.74 -16.25
CA VAL A 103 8.40 1.03 -17.59
C VAL A 103 9.50 0.03 -17.88
N ALA A 104 9.58 -0.44 -19.12
CA ALA A 104 10.68 -1.28 -19.56
C ALA A 104 12.02 -0.52 -19.46
N PRO A 105 13.07 -1.08 -18.85
CA PRO A 105 14.39 -0.46 -18.82
C PRO A 105 14.93 -0.17 -20.22
N PRO A 106 15.79 0.83 -20.41
CA PRO A 106 16.38 1.16 -21.71
C PRO A 106 16.96 -0.07 -22.41
N GLY A 107 16.62 -0.21 -23.69
CA GLY A 107 17.04 -1.37 -24.51
C GLY A 107 16.26 -2.66 -24.27
N GLN A 108 15.30 -2.67 -23.36
CA GLN A 108 14.43 -3.81 -23.10
C GLN A 108 13.00 -3.55 -23.63
N GLN A 109 12.30 -4.63 -24.02
CA GLN A 109 10.91 -4.56 -24.46
C GLN A 109 9.92 -4.82 -23.32
N ARG A 110 10.39 -5.38 -22.21
CA ARG A 110 9.57 -5.80 -21.08
C ARG A 110 10.04 -5.17 -19.77
N MET A 111 9.07 -4.89 -18.93
CA MET A 111 9.31 -4.43 -17.55
C MET A 111 10.20 -5.42 -16.79
N ASP A 112 11.07 -4.92 -15.93
CA ASP A 112 11.82 -5.74 -14.98
C ASP A 112 10.95 -6.08 -13.75
N PHE A 113 10.05 -7.04 -13.96
CA PHE A 113 9.17 -7.53 -12.88
C PHE A 113 9.97 -8.13 -11.72
N GLN A 114 11.10 -8.81 -12.00
CA GLN A 114 11.89 -9.45 -10.96
C GLN A 114 12.64 -8.43 -10.09
N GLY A 115 13.17 -7.35 -10.68
CA GLY A 115 13.76 -6.25 -9.93
C GLY A 115 12.72 -5.60 -8.99
N MET A 116 11.51 -5.34 -9.51
CA MET A 116 10.42 -4.85 -8.67
C MET A 116 10.11 -5.83 -7.53
N MET A 117 10.04 -7.13 -7.78
CA MET A 117 9.77 -8.14 -6.76
C MET A 117 10.85 -8.22 -5.69
N ARG A 118 12.12 -8.04 -6.02
CA ARG A 118 13.20 -7.98 -5.01
C ARG A 118 13.05 -6.74 -4.11
N GLY A 119 12.71 -5.58 -4.68
CA GLY A 119 12.39 -4.38 -3.90
C GLY A 119 11.16 -4.55 -3.00
N TYR A 120 10.07 -5.10 -3.56
CA TYR A 120 8.82 -5.38 -2.86
C TYR A 120 9.00 -6.35 -1.68
N GLY A 121 9.73 -7.44 -1.87
CA GLY A 121 9.95 -8.48 -0.87
C GLY A 121 10.71 -8.01 0.38
N ALA A 122 11.34 -6.82 0.34
CA ALA A 122 11.94 -6.21 1.52
C ALA A 122 10.90 -5.58 2.48
N TYR A 123 9.67 -5.34 2.00
CA TYR A 123 8.63 -4.63 2.74
C TYR A 123 7.41 -5.49 3.04
N PHE A 124 7.11 -6.52 2.26
CA PHE A 124 5.89 -7.31 2.36
C PHE A 124 6.18 -8.82 2.39
N GLY A 125 5.44 -9.54 3.22
CA GLY A 125 5.59 -10.98 3.37
C GLY A 125 6.87 -11.38 4.12
N THR A 126 7.46 -10.46 4.88
CA THR A 126 8.60 -10.73 5.77
C THR A 126 8.13 -11.24 7.13
N PRO A 127 8.98 -11.89 7.94
CA PRO A 127 8.63 -12.28 9.31
C PRO A 127 8.18 -11.07 10.17
N GLN A 128 8.74 -9.87 9.93
CA GLN A 128 8.42 -8.65 10.66
C GLN A 128 7.16 -7.97 10.11
N GLN A 129 6.87 -8.13 8.82
CA GLN A 129 5.68 -7.60 8.15
C GLN A 129 5.06 -8.70 7.26
N PRO A 130 4.27 -9.63 7.85
CA PRO A 130 3.71 -10.78 7.13
C PRO A 130 2.51 -10.43 6.24
N HIS A 131 1.87 -9.28 6.46
CA HIS A 131 0.68 -8.89 5.70
C HIS A 131 1.04 -8.54 4.26
N LYS A 132 0.26 -9.05 3.34
CA LYS A 132 0.42 -8.83 1.90
C LYS A 132 -0.81 -8.13 1.36
N PRO A 133 -0.68 -7.03 0.58
CA PRO A 133 -1.81 -6.39 -0.08
C PRO A 133 -2.33 -7.24 -1.24
N ALA A 134 -3.56 -7.00 -1.67
CA ALA A 134 -3.96 -7.26 -3.04
C ALA A 134 -3.14 -6.34 -3.96
N ARG A 135 -2.67 -6.83 -5.13
CA ARG A 135 -1.79 -6.04 -6.01
C ARG A 135 -2.03 -6.32 -7.48
N SER A 136 -2.03 -5.26 -8.28
CA SER A 136 -1.87 -5.32 -9.72
C SER A 136 -0.52 -4.72 -10.12
N THR A 137 0.14 -5.32 -11.11
CA THR A 137 1.39 -4.82 -11.68
C THR A 137 1.23 -4.77 -13.20
N MET A 138 1.52 -3.62 -13.80
CA MET A 138 1.28 -3.35 -15.22
C MET A 138 2.51 -2.71 -15.85
N GLN A 139 2.80 -3.08 -17.10
CA GLN A 139 3.72 -2.31 -17.91
C GLN A 139 2.98 -1.13 -18.54
N VAL A 140 3.57 0.04 -18.46
CA VAL A 140 3.10 1.28 -19.09
C VAL A 140 4.09 1.77 -20.11
N ALA A 141 3.65 2.62 -21.03
CA ALA A 141 4.48 3.15 -22.11
C ALA A 141 5.58 4.10 -21.60
N GLY A 142 5.32 4.82 -20.51
CA GLY A 142 6.25 5.76 -19.89
C GLY A 142 5.66 6.39 -18.65
N LEU A 143 6.51 7.02 -17.85
CA LEU A 143 6.16 7.87 -16.71
C LEU A 143 6.58 9.31 -17.02
N VAL A 144 6.26 10.26 -16.11
CA VAL A 144 6.49 11.70 -16.34
C VAL A 144 7.98 12.02 -16.53
N ASP A 145 8.87 11.43 -15.72
CA ASP A 145 10.33 11.52 -15.94
C ASP A 145 10.81 10.27 -16.68
N PRO A 146 11.54 10.42 -17.80
CA PRO A 146 12.04 9.27 -18.58
C PRO A 146 12.98 8.34 -17.78
N GLY A 147 13.59 8.82 -16.71
CA GLY A 147 14.44 8.02 -15.82
C GLY A 147 13.65 7.17 -14.81
N TRP A 148 12.33 7.39 -14.67
CA TRP A 148 11.50 6.59 -13.79
C TRP A 148 11.08 5.28 -14.45
N LEU A 149 11.40 4.17 -13.80
CA LEU A 149 11.00 2.83 -14.20
C LEU A 149 9.83 2.31 -13.37
N VAL A 150 9.52 2.98 -12.26
CA VAL A 150 8.52 2.51 -11.29
C VAL A 150 7.71 3.69 -10.75
N GLU A 151 6.40 3.50 -10.67
CA GLU A 151 5.47 4.32 -9.88
C GLU A 151 4.55 3.39 -9.08
N ILE A 152 4.25 3.73 -7.83
CA ILE A 152 3.41 2.91 -6.94
C ILE A 152 2.34 3.76 -6.28
N GLU A 153 1.10 3.28 -6.33
CA GLU A 153 -0.03 3.75 -5.54
C GLU A 153 -0.39 2.73 -4.48
N VAL A 154 -0.80 3.18 -3.29
CA VAL A 154 -1.33 2.29 -2.27
C VAL A 154 -2.62 2.82 -1.66
N THR A 155 -3.47 1.88 -1.22
CA THR A 155 -4.56 2.15 -0.28
C THR A 155 -4.25 1.42 1.01
N ALA A 156 -4.28 2.15 2.12
CA ALA A 156 -4.15 1.59 3.45
C ALA A 156 -5.49 1.71 4.21
N ALA A 157 -5.74 0.77 5.11
CA ALA A 157 -6.96 0.73 5.90
C ALA A 157 -6.62 0.51 7.38
N GLN A 158 -7.30 1.26 8.24
CA GLN A 158 -7.22 1.11 9.68
C GLN A 158 -8.61 0.85 10.25
N LYS A 159 -8.67 -0.16 11.08
CA LYS A 159 -9.84 -0.45 11.90
C LYS A 159 -10.09 0.71 12.87
N GLN A 160 -11.32 1.16 13.00
CA GLN A 160 -11.78 2.04 14.08
C GLN A 160 -12.27 1.24 15.28
#